data_2d1f9b20e6f4d72b35284c4a65ec780f
#
_entry.id   2d1f9b20e6f4d72b35284c4a65ec780f
#
_cell.length_a   1.000
_cell.length_b   1.000
_cell.length_c   1.000
_cell.angle_alpha   90.00
_cell.angle_beta   90.00
_cell.angle_gamma   90.00
#
_symmetry.space_group_name_H-M   'P 1'
#
loop_
_entity.id
_entity.type
_entity.pdbx_description
1 polymer ?
#
loop_
_entity_poly.entity_id
_entity_poly.type
_entity_poly.pdbx_seq_one_letter_code
_entity_poly.pdbx_strand_id
1 'polypeptide(L)'
;SSIRYAGSPWELGLSETHQMLRANDLRDKVRVQTDGGLKTGLDVIKAAMLGAESFGFGTGPMVALGCKYLRICHLNNCATGVATQDQRLRDDHYTGAVEHAMNFFRFIAEETREWLAILGFTSLEQIIGRVDLLEAIEGITSRQHKLDLSPILHTDALLDSKPQYCGVTSNEPFDKGLLAERIVETVLPAIESKSGGSFEFTITNCDRSIGARVSGEIAQRHGNRGMDDAPIRLNFNGVAGQSFGAWNAGGLELYIEGDANDYVGKGMAGGKIVLYPPRESSFSSRETSIIGNTCLYGATGGKLLAAGRAGERCGVRNSGAHVVVEGAGDHCCEYMTGGVVAVLGETGYNFGAGMTGGFAYVLDEDRTFVDKYNSELVELQRISSESSEGYAQHLREMIVEFTEETGSAWGAELVENFDDFIHNFWLVKPKAASLKELLERTLAAPQ
;
A
#
# COMPACT_ATOMS: atom_id res chain seq x y z
N SER A 1 -20.08 -6.95 1.77
CA SER A 1 -20.03 -8.41 1.47
C SER A 1 -19.28 -9.19 2.57
N SER A 2 -18.14 -8.73 3.06
CA SER A 2 -17.39 -9.42 4.12
C SER A 2 -18.20 -9.63 5.41
N ILE A 3 -19.07 -8.70 5.80
CA ILE A 3 -19.96 -8.86 6.95
C ILE A 3 -20.92 -10.06 6.80
N ARG A 4 -21.28 -10.43 5.57
CA ARG A 4 -22.20 -11.53 5.30
C ARG A 4 -21.52 -12.86 5.05
N TYR A 5 -20.33 -12.85 4.47
CA TYR A 5 -19.78 -14.02 3.80
C TYR A 5 -18.35 -14.37 4.18
N ALA A 6 -17.65 -13.52 4.93
CA ALA A 6 -16.26 -13.76 5.29
C ALA A 6 -16.01 -13.51 6.77
N GLY A 7 -15.23 -14.38 7.40
CA GLY A 7 -14.78 -14.27 8.75
C GLY A 7 -15.78 -14.71 9.82
N SER A 8 -15.31 -14.75 11.04
CA SER A 8 -16.05 -15.01 12.28
C SER A 8 -16.25 -13.70 13.05
N PRO A 9 -17.15 -13.66 14.05
CA PRO A 9 -17.23 -12.52 14.96
C PRO A 9 -15.88 -12.19 15.59
N TRP A 10 -15.55 -10.91 15.66
CA TRP A 10 -14.25 -10.44 16.18
C TRP A 10 -14.01 -10.86 17.65
N GLU A 11 -15.08 -11.03 18.44
CA GLU A 11 -15.02 -11.45 19.82
C GLU A 11 -14.33 -12.82 19.99
N LEU A 12 -14.60 -13.77 19.09
CA LEU A 12 -13.95 -15.07 19.06
C LEU A 12 -12.45 -14.93 18.80
N GLY A 13 -12.08 -14.27 17.71
CA GLY A 13 -10.67 -14.10 17.32
C GLY A 13 -9.87 -13.32 18.34
N LEU A 14 -10.47 -12.30 18.97
CA LEU A 14 -9.83 -11.48 19.99
C LEU A 14 -9.52 -12.30 21.25
N SER A 15 -10.53 -12.99 21.80
CA SER A 15 -10.36 -13.78 23.00
C SER A 15 -9.36 -14.94 22.79
N GLU A 16 -9.47 -15.65 21.67
CA GLU A 16 -8.54 -16.72 21.30
C GLU A 16 -7.10 -16.19 21.19
N THR A 17 -6.90 -15.09 20.46
CA THR A 17 -5.58 -14.46 20.30
C THR A 17 -4.99 -14.06 21.65
N HIS A 18 -5.78 -13.41 22.49
CA HIS A 18 -5.34 -13.00 23.83
C HIS A 18 -4.91 -14.17 24.69
N GLN A 19 -5.73 -15.24 24.77
CA GLN A 19 -5.42 -16.44 25.51
C GLN A 19 -4.16 -17.12 25.00
N MET A 20 -4.02 -17.27 23.68
CA MET A 20 -2.85 -17.92 23.07
C MET A 20 -1.56 -17.12 23.27
N LEU A 21 -1.60 -15.81 23.16
CA LEU A 21 -0.44 -14.96 23.43
C LEU A 21 0.00 -15.08 24.90
N ARG A 22 -0.93 -15.13 25.85
CA ARG A 22 -0.62 -15.37 27.27
C ARG A 22 -0.04 -16.74 27.51
N ALA A 23 -0.65 -17.79 26.93
CA ALA A 23 -0.17 -19.15 27.08
C ALA A 23 1.28 -19.33 26.61
N ASN A 24 1.69 -18.62 25.56
CA ASN A 24 3.01 -18.69 24.97
C ASN A 24 4.01 -17.60 25.43
N ASP A 25 3.72 -16.85 26.50
CA ASP A 25 4.57 -15.77 27.04
C ASP A 25 4.93 -14.70 26.01
N LEU A 26 3.98 -14.37 25.15
CA LEU A 26 4.12 -13.35 24.09
C LEU A 26 3.26 -12.09 24.34
N ARG A 27 2.32 -12.14 25.31
CA ARG A 27 1.33 -11.09 25.49
C ARG A 27 1.94 -9.74 25.88
N ASP A 28 3.00 -9.75 26.66
CA ASP A 28 3.74 -8.57 27.08
C ASP A 28 4.57 -7.93 25.97
N LYS A 29 4.79 -8.63 24.86
CA LYS A 29 5.63 -8.22 23.73
C LYS A 29 4.85 -7.60 22.57
N VAL A 30 3.52 -7.78 22.53
CA VAL A 30 2.68 -7.35 21.42
C VAL A 30 1.44 -6.62 21.90
N ARG A 31 1.09 -5.54 21.21
CA ARG A 31 -0.16 -4.81 21.44
C ARG A 31 -1.26 -5.44 20.60
N VAL A 32 -2.36 -5.85 21.25
CA VAL A 32 -3.52 -6.44 20.56
C VAL A 32 -4.51 -5.34 20.21
N GLN A 33 -4.81 -5.24 18.92
CA GLN A 33 -5.85 -4.36 18.39
C GLN A 33 -7.02 -5.17 17.88
N THR A 34 -8.24 -4.68 18.10
CA THR A 34 -9.44 -5.21 17.46
C THR A 34 -10.21 -4.14 16.71
N ASP A 35 -10.86 -4.55 15.63
CA ASP A 35 -11.90 -3.81 14.95
C ASP A 35 -13.05 -4.74 14.53
N GLY A 36 -14.11 -4.22 13.95
CA GLY A 36 -15.24 -5.06 13.52
C GLY A 36 -16.59 -4.46 13.87
N GLY A 37 -16.73 -3.16 13.70
CA GLY A 37 -18.00 -2.46 13.88
C GLY A 37 -18.20 -1.85 15.27
N LEU A 38 -17.11 -1.60 16.00
CA LEU A 38 -17.14 -0.84 17.24
C LEU A 38 -17.71 0.56 16.99
N LYS A 39 -18.59 1.04 17.90
CA LYS A 39 -19.30 2.32 17.74
C LYS A 39 -19.44 3.12 19.02
N THR A 40 -19.36 2.47 20.19
CA THR A 40 -19.67 3.03 21.52
C THR A 40 -18.53 2.79 22.49
N GLY A 41 -18.52 3.52 23.60
CA GLY A 41 -17.61 3.26 24.72
C GLY A 41 -17.86 1.91 25.38
N LEU A 42 -19.10 1.42 25.36
CA LEU A 42 -19.42 0.08 25.86
C LEU A 42 -18.77 -1.02 24.98
N ASP A 43 -18.69 -0.81 23.65
CA ASP A 43 -17.98 -1.74 22.77
C ASP A 43 -16.49 -1.78 23.12
N VAL A 44 -15.88 -0.62 23.41
CA VAL A 44 -14.49 -0.51 23.89
C VAL A 44 -14.28 -1.28 25.18
N ILE A 45 -15.16 -1.12 26.17
CA ILE A 45 -15.09 -1.83 27.47
C ILE A 45 -15.14 -3.35 27.26
N LYS A 46 -16.10 -3.84 26.47
CA LYS A 46 -16.22 -5.28 26.17
C LYS A 46 -15.00 -5.82 25.45
N ALA A 47 -14.51 -5.07 24.47
CA ALA A 47 -13.30 -5.46 23.73
C ALA A 47 -12.06 -5.48 24.62
N ALA A 48 -11.91 -4.52 25.54
CA ALA A 48 -10.83 -4.53 26.53
C ALA A 48 -10.93 -5.75 27.45
N MET A 49 -12.11 -6.06 27.98
CA MET A 49 -12.32 -7.27 28.80
C MET A 49 -11.98 -8.56 28.06
N LEU A 50 -12.15 -8.62 26.75
CA LEU A 50 -11.76 -9.75 25.90
C LEU A 50 -10.27 -9.72 25.49
N GLY A 51 -9.50 -8.69 25.86
CA GLY A 51 -8.06 -8.64 25.70
C GLY A 51 -7.51 -7.58 24.74
N ALA A 52 -8.32 -6.67 24.20
CA ALA A 52 -7.82 -5.59 23.35
C ALA A 52 -7.22 -4.42 24.15
N GLU A 53 -6.17 -3.81 23.59
CA GLU A 53 -5.54 -2.58 24.09
C GLU A 53 -5.71 -1.41 23.12
N SER A 54 -6.05 -1.71 21.89
CA SER A 54 -6.25 -0.74 20.80
C SER A 54 -7.52 -1.07 20.04
N PHE A 55 -8.22 -0.05 19.57
CA PHE A 55 -9.58 -0.18 19.03
C PHE A 55 -9.67 0.54 17.69
N GLY A 56 -10.07 -0.19 16.64
CA GLY A 56 -10.28 0.33 15.30
C GLY A 56 -11.75 0.66 15.04
N PHE A 57 -11.99 1.83 14.46
CA PHE A 57 -13.32 2.31 14.11
C PHE A 57 -13.38 2.65 12.62
N GLY A 58 -14.29 2.00 11.89
CA GLY A 58 -14.52 2.32 10.49
C GLY A 58 -15.82 3.09 10.31
N THR A 59 -16.93 2.45 10.58
CA THR A 59 -18.27 2.94 10.27
C THR A 59 -18.69 4.20 11.04
N GLY A 60 -18.44 4.25 12.34
CA GLY A 60 -18.86 5.36 13.19
C GLY A 60 -18.28 6.70 12.74
N PRO A 61 -16.94 6.84 12.62
CA PRO A 61 -16.32 8.05 12.11
C PRO A 61 -16.77 8.41 10.70
N MET A 62 -16.94 7.41 9.82
CA MET A 62 -17.42 7.66 8.45
C MET A 62 -18.83 8.25 8.42
N VAL A 63 -19.73 7.77 9.28
CA VAL A 63 -21.07 8.34 9.44
C VAL A 63 -21.01 9.76 9.99
N ALA A 64 -20.16 10.01 10.97
CA ALA A 64 -19.91 11.37 11.49
C ALA A 64 -19.43 12.33 10.40
N LEU A 65 -18.69 11.84 9.41
CA LEU A 65 -18.23 12.59 8.23
C LEU A 65 -19.25 12.65 7.08
N GLY A 66 -20.49 12.20 7.28
CA GLY A 66 -21.57 12.32 6.29
C GLY A 66 -21.80 11.08 5.42
N CYS A 67 -21.18 9.94 5.71
CA CYS A 67 -21.43 8.68 5.00
C CYS A 67 -22.86 8.19 5.26
N LYS A 68 -23.61 7.90 4.19
CA LYS A 68 -24.99 7.38 4.24
C LYS A 68 -25.11 5.87 3.98
N TYR A 69 -23.99 5.13 4.11
CA TYR A 69 -24.01 3.67 3.96
C TYR A 69 -24.47 3.15 2.59
N LEU A 70 -24.18 3.88 1.52
CA LEU A 70 -24.60 3.49 0.16
C LEU A 70 -23.91 2.21 -0.34
N ARG A 71 -22.77 1.84 0.26
CA ARG A 71 -21.99 0.63 -0.07
C ARG A 71 -21.50 0.56 -1.53
N ILE A 72 -21.39 1.71 -2.18
CA ILE A 72 -20.87 1.88 -3.55
C ILE A 72 -19.49 2.54 -3.58
N CYS A 73 -18.73 2.47 -2.47
CA CYS A 73 -17.43 3.12 -2.31
C CYS A 73 -16.41 2.69 -3.39
N HIS A 74 -16.53 1.45 -3.88
CA HIS A 74 -15.65 0.88 -4.90
C HIS A 74 -15.96 1.37 -6.33
N LEU A 75 -17.09 2.04 -6.56
CA LEU A 75 -17.52 2.48 -7.90
C LEU A 75 -17.08 3.90 -8.24
N ASN A 76 -16.37 4.60 -7.34
CA ASN A 76 -15.92 5.98 -7.52
C ASN A 76 -17.04 7.01 -7.80
N ASN A 77 -18.29 6.69 -7.45
CA ASN A 77 -19.48 7.53 -7.69
C ASN A 77 -20.30 7.77 -6.41
N CYS A 78 -19.61 7.88 -5.28
CA CYS A 78 -20.25 8.11 -3.98
C CYS A 78 -21.01 9.43 -3.98
N ALA A 79 -22.35 9.36 -3.95
CA ALA A 79 -23.24 10.53 -4.00
C ALA A 79 -23.13 11.47 -2.78
N THR A 80 -22.42 11.06 -1.70
CA THR A 80 -22.16 11.90 -0.53
C THR A 80 -20.76 12.54 -0.55
N GLY A 81 -20.00 12.37 -1.63
CA GLY A 81 -18.66 12.94 -1.76
C GLY A 81 -17.57 12.30 -0.87
N VAL A 82 -17.92 11.36 0.03
CA VAL A 82 -16.99 10.78 1.02
C VAL A 82 -15.96 9.85 0.37
N ALA A 83 -16.37 9.04 -0.61
CA ALA A 83 -15.53 8.03 -1.26
C ALA A 83 -15.62 8.14 -2.79
N THR A 84 -15.10 9.23 -3.33
CA THR A 84 -15.04 9.49 -4.77
C THR A 84 -13.86 10.40 -5.12
N GLN A 85 -13.33 10.26 -6.35
CA GLN A 85 -12.35 11.15 -6.95
C GLN A 85 -13.02 12.25 -7.82
N ASP A 86 -14.35 12.15 -8.04
CA ASP A 86 -15.10 13.18 -8.76
C ASP A 86 -15.14 14.47 -7.93
N GLN A 87 -14.50 15.52 -8.46
CA GLN A 87 -14.37 16.80 -7.76
C GLN A 87 -15.73 17.44 -7.50
N ARG A 88 -16.64 17.40 -8.46
CA ARG A 88 -18.00 17.96 -8.33
C ARG A 88 -18.78 17.28 -7.21
N LEU A 89 -18.75 15.93 -7.14
CA LEU A 89 -19.43 15.20 -6.07
C LEU A 89 -18.83 15.54 -4.68
N ARG A 90 -17.53 15.81 -4.62
CA ARG A 90 -16.87 16.23 -3.39
C ARG A 90 -17.26 17.65 -2.99
N ASP A 91 -17.24 18.58 -3.93
CA ASP A 91 -17.51 19.99 -3.65
C ASP A 91 -19.00 20.23 -3.33
N ASP A 92 -19.92 19.56 -4.03
CA ASP A 92 -21.36 19.80 -3.90
C ASP A 92 -22.01 18.98 -2.76
N HIS A 93 -21.43 17.85 -2.36
CA HIS A 93 -22.13 16.90 -1.49
C HIS A 93 -21.36 16.47 -0.23
N TYR A 94 -20.06 16.69 -0.14
CA TYR A 94 -19.31 16.37 1.06
C TYR A 94 -19.54 17.40 2.16
N THR A 95 -20.11 16.96 3.28
CA THR A 95 -20.46 17.82 4.43
C THR A 95 -19.64 17.53 5.67
N GLY A 96 -18.64 16.65 5.57
CA GLY A 96 -17.80 16.27 6.70
C GLY A 96 -16.86 17.38 7.12
N ALA A 97 -16.58 17.46 8.43
CA ALA A 97 -15.59 18.35 9.00
C ALA A 97 -14.69 17.56 9.96
N VAL A 98 -13.47 18.02 10.16
CA VAL A 98 -12.49 17.39 11.07
C VAL A 98 -13.07 17.31 12.49
N GLU A 99 -13.78 18.34 12.92
CA GLU A 99 -14.42 18.45 14.22
C GLU A 99 -15.47 17.36 14.46
N HIS A 100 -16.16 16.91 13.43
CA HIS A 100 -17.11 15.80 13.51
C HIS A 100 -16.41 14.50 13.95
N ALA A 101 -15.29 14.18 13.32
CA ALA A 101 -14.50 13.01 13.69
C ALA A 101 -13.88 13.16 15.09
N MET A 102 -13.33 14.35 15.41
CA MET A 102 -12.79 14.63 16.74
C MET A 102 -13.83 14.47 17.84
N ASN A 103 -15.03 15.01 17.65
CA ASN A 103 -16.11 14.91 18.64
C ASN A 103 -16.61 13.47 18.76
N PHE A 104 -16.71 12.72 17.66
CA PHE A 104 -17.04 11.30 17.72
C PHE A 104 -16.10 10.56 18.68
N PHE A 105 -14.78 10.71 18.52
CA PHE A 105 -13.81 10.03 19.39
C PHE A 105 -13.80 10.57 20.81
N ARG A 106 -14.06 11.87 21.03
CA ARG A 106 -14.24 12.42 22.37
C ARG A 106 -15.42 11.78 23.08
N PHE A 107 -16.56 11.62 22.42
CA PHE A 107 -17.73 10.97 23.01
C PHE A 107 -17.45 9.50 23.33
N ILE A 108 -16.74 8.77 22.46
CA ILE A 108 -16.31 7.39 22.76
C ILE A 108 -15.43 7.36 24.03
N ALA A 109 -14.48 8.28 24.14
CA ALA A 109 -13.58 8.34 25.31
C ALA A 109 -14.36 8.69 26.61
N GLU A 110 -15.28 9.64 26.54
CA GLU A 110 -16.12 10.00 27.70
C GLU A 110 -17.02 8.85 28.13
N GLU A 111 -17.72 8.21 27.21
CA GLU A 111 -18.55 7.05 27.51
C GLU A 111 -17.72 5.89 28.08
N THR A 112 -16.52 5.65 27.56
CA THR A 112 -15.59 4.66 28.11
C THR A 112 -15.20 5.00 29.54
N ARG A 113 -14.90 6.27 29.83
CA ARG A 113 -14.56 6.76 31.16
C ARG A 113 -15.74 6.60 32.15
N GLU A 114 -16.97 6.89 31.71
CA GLU A 114 -18.18 6.70 32.51
C GLU A 114 -18.38 5.21 32.86
N TRP A 115 -18.21 4.31 31.92
CA TRP A 115 -18.30 2.87 32.18
C TRP A 115 -17.21 2.38 33.13
N LEU A 116 -15.96 2.84 33.00
CA LEU A 116 -14.90 2.52 33.95
C LEU A 116 -15.26 2.97 35.38
N ALA A 117 -15.80 4.18 35.52
CA ALA A 117 -16.22 4.70 36.78
C ALA A 117 -17.37 3.89 37.42
N ILE A 118 -18.37 3.48 36.63
CA ILE A 118 -19.46 2.60 37.06
C ILE A 118 -18.93 1.25 37.54
N LEU A 119 -17.94 0.70 36.87
CA LEU A 119 -17.30 -0.57 37.20
C LEU A 119 -16.28 -0.45 38.36
N GLY A 120 -15.96 0.78 38.82
CA GLY A 120 -15.02 1.03 39.90
C GLY A 120 -13.55 1.00 39.48
N PHE A 121 -13.24 1.15 38.20
CA PHE A 121 -11.88 1.18 37.69
C PHE A 121 -11.43 2.59 37.27
N THR A 122 -10.13 2.85 37.32
CA THR A 122 -9.52 4.15 37.02
C THR A 122 -8.75 4.18 35.69
N SER A 123 -8.48 3.02 35.10
CA SER A 123 -7.80 2.92 33.80
C SER A 123 -8.29 1.71 33.02
N LEU A 124 -8.09 1.78 31.70
CA LEU A 124 -8.47 0.71 30.79
C LEU A 124 -7.63 -0.56 31.00
N GLU A 125 -6.34 -0.40 31.33
CA GLU A 125 -5.43 -1.51 31.59
C GLU A 125 -5.91 -2.43 32.71
N GLN A 126 -6.65 -1.90 33.69
CA GLN A 126 -7.18 -2.68 34.82
C GLN A 126 -8.27 -3.68 34.41
N ILE A 127 -8.88 -3.48 33.24
CA ILE A 127 -9.95 -4.36 32.75
C ILE A 127 -9.53 -5.23 31.55
N ILE A 128 -8.31 -5.05 31.03
CA ILE A 128 -7.85 -5.85 29.90
C ILE A 128 -7.79 -7.34 30.29
N GLY A 129 -8.47 -8.19 29.51
CA GLY A 129 -8.54 -9.63 29.74
C GLY A 129 -9.37 -10.06 30.95
N ARG A 130 -10.10 -9.14 31.59
CA ARG A 130 -10.96 -9.43 32.76
C ARG A 130 -12.32 -9.97 32.32
N VAL A 131 -12.31 -11.15 31.68
CA VAL A 131 -13.54 -11.83 31.25
C VAL A 131 -14.45 -12.25 32.40
N ASP A 132 -13.92 -12.30 33.63
CA ASP A 132 -14.67 -12.51 34.87
C ASP A 132 -15.69 -11.39 35.16
N LEU A 133 -15.56 -10.23 34.53
CA LEU A 133 -16.49 -9.10 34.59
C LEU A 133 -17.63 -9.20 33.54
N LEU A 134 -17.59 -10.21 32.69
CA LEU A 134 -18.60 -10.44 31.66
C LEU A 134 -19.52 -11.60 32.05
N GLU A 135 -20.80 -11.42 31.86
CA GLU A 135 -21.80 -12.46 32.05
C GLU A 135 -22.57 -12.72 30.75
N ALA A 136 -22.73 -13.99 30.41
CA ALA A 136 -23.56 -14.37 29.28
C ALA A 136 -25.04 -14.22 29.65
N ILE A 137 -25.76 -13.35 28.94
CA ILE A 137 -27.20 -13.21 29.10
C ILE A 137 -27.92 -14.34 28.36
N GLU A 138 -29.06 -14.77 28.88
CA GLU A 138 -29.91 -15.77 28.24
C GLU A 138 -30.41 -15.29 26.87
N GLY A 139 -30.29 -16.15 25.89
CA GLY A 139 -30.77 -15.84 24.53
C GLY A 139 -32.29 -15.81 24.45
N ILE A 140 -32.83 -15.02 23.51
CA ILE A 140 -34.28 -14.89 23.29
C ILE A 140 -34.77 -15.87 22.20
N THR A 141 -33.91 -16.22 21.23
CA THR A 141 -34.27 -17.07 20.10
C THR A 141 -33.66 -18.48 20.25
N SER A 142 -34.27 -19.47 19.62
CA SER A 142 -33.75 -20.85 19.60
C SER A 142 -32.32 -20.96 19.05
N ARG A 143 -31.88 -20.00 18.25
CA ARG A 143 -30.53 -19.92 17.71
C ARG A 143 -29.55 -19.37 18.74
N GLN A 144 -29.97 -18.38 19.53
CA GLN A 144 -29.15 -17.82 20.62
C GLN A 144 -28.97 -18.79 21.77
N HIS A 145 -30.00 -19.58 22.12
CA HIS A 145 -29.90 -20.64 23.12
C HIS A 145 -28.87 -21.74 22.79
N LYS A 146 -28.51 -21.89 21.50
CA LYS A 146 -27.48 -22.86 21.05
C LYS A 146 -26.07 -22.29 21.05
N LEU A 147 -25.91 -20.99 21.34
CA LEU A 147 -24.61 -20.33 21.33
C LEU A 147 -23.88 -20.62 22.65
N ASP A 148 -22.74 -21.30 22.56
CA ASP A 148 -21.85 -21.50 23.69
C ASP A 148 -20.78 -20.40 23.70
N LEU A 149 -20.82 -19.55 24.73
CA LEU A 149 -19.87 -18.46 24.95
C LEU A 149 -18.75 -18.85 25.92
N SER A 150 -18.79 -20.05 26.50
CA SER A 150 -17.79 -20.47 27.48
C SER A 150 -16.34 -20.41 26.97
N PRO A 151 -16.00 -20.70 25.70
CA PRO A 151 -14.63 -20.60 25.23
C PRO A 151 -14.07 -19.17 25.22
N ILE A 152 -14.91 -18.15 24.95
CA ILE A 152 -14.45 -16.75 24.95
C ILE A 152 -14.43 -16.13 26.35
N LEU A 153 -15.20 -16.66 27.29
CA LEU A 153 -15.24 -16.24 28.70
C LEU A 153 -14.37 -17.15 29.60
N HIS A 154 -13.58 -18.04 28.99
CA HIS A 154 -12.73 -18.96 29.74
C HIS A 154 -11.63 -18.23 30.50
N THR A 155 -11.43 -18.62 31.75
CA THR A 155 -10.31 -18.22 32.59
C THR A 155 -9.48 -19.45 32.95
N ASP A 156 -8.16 -19.35 32.81
CA ASP A 156 -7.23 -20.43 33.18
C ASP A 156 -6.34 -19.96 34.32
N ALA A 157 -6.46 -20.59 35.48
CA ALA A 157 -5.67 -20.26 36.67
C ALA A 157 -4.14 -20.34 36.43
N LEU A 158 -3.70 -21.13 35.46
CA LEU A 158 -2.28 -21.20 35.05
C LEU A 158 -1.79 -19.92 34.40
N LEU A 159 -2.71 -19.10 33.89
CA LEU A 159 -2.42 -17.82 33.24
C LEU A 159 -2.54 -16.61 34.16
N ASP A 160 -3.04 -16.75 35.40
CA ASP A 160 -3.35 -15.63 36.31
C ASP A 160 -2.12 -14.76 36.59
N SER A 161 -0.93 -15.34 36.66
CA SER A 161 0.32 -14.60 36.88
C SER A 161 0.93 -13.99 35.61
N LYS A 162 0.37 -14.30 34.44
CA LYS A 162 0.91 -13.83 33.15
C LYS A 162 0.35 -12.47 32.75
N PRO A 163 1.14 -11.65 32.04
CA PRO A 163 0.72 -10.32 31.60
C PRO A 163 -0.59 -10.30 30.81
N GLN A 164 -1.42 -9.29 31.03
CA GLN A 164 -2.69 -9.09 30.34
C GLN A 164 -2.57 -8.11 29.16
N TYR A 165 -1.50 -7.31 29.10
CA TYR A 165 -1.26 -6.29 28.09
C TYR A 165 0.23 -6.15 27.78
N CYS A 166 0.55 -5.38 26.73
CA CYS A 166 1.90 -5.14 26.27
C CYS A 166 2.67 -4.23 27.24
N GLY A 167 3.77 -4.73 27.78
CA GLY A 167 4.64 -4.00 28.72
C GLY A 167 5.86 -3.35 28.06
N VAL A 168 6.10 -3.56 26.76
CA VAL A 168 7.27 -3.03 26.05
C VAL A 168 6.87 -1.98 25.03
N THR A 169 7.74 -0.99 24.83
CA THR A 169 7.52 0.07 23.83
C THR A 169 7.91 -0.36 22.43
N SER A 170 8.91 -1.23 22.30
CA SER A 170 9.40 -1.80 21.05
C SER A 170 10.06 -3.14 21.30
N ASN A 171 10.04 -4.02 20.30
CA ASN A 171 10.84 -5.24 20.30
C ASN A 171 12.18 -4.98 19.60
N GLU A 172 13.20 -5.75 19.98
CA GLU A 172 14.45 -5.76 19.24
C GLU A 172 14.22 -6.22 17.80
N PRO A 173 14.88 -5.61 16.81
CA PRO A 173 14.78 -6.05 15.43
C PRO A 173 15.18 -7.52 15.27
N PHE A 174 14.45 -8.25 14.43
CA PHE A 174 14.75 -9.65 14.14
C PHE A 174 16.12 -9.81 13.44
N ASP A 175 16.38 -8.97 12.46
CA ASP A 175 17.71 -8.78 11.89
C ASP A 175 18.17 -7.35 12.18
N LYS A 176 19.47 -7.15 12.23
CA LYS A 176 20.04 -5.83 12.54
C LYS A 176 20.27 -4.99 11.28
N GLY A 177 19.82 -5.49 10.11
CA GLY A 177 19.94 -4.76 8.85
C GLY A 177 21.38 -4.32 8.56
N LEU A 178 22.35 -5.21 8.73
CA LEU A 178 23.79 -4.85 8.68
C LEU A 178 24.17 -4.08 7.43
N LEU A 179 23.65 -4.47 6.27
CA LEU A 179 23.89 -3.74 5.02
C LEU A 179 23.22 -2.35 5.06
N ALA A 180 21.99 -2.25 5.56
CA ALA A 180 21.29 -0.98 5.65
C ALA A 180 22.01 0.02 6.57
N GLU A 181 22.50 -0.40 7.72
CA GLU A 181 23.27 0.47 8.63
C GLU A 181 24.60 0.88 8.01
N ARG A 182 25.33 -0.05 7.38
CA ARG A 182 26.59 0.27 6.66
C ARG A 182 26.37 1.29 5.54
N ILE A 183 25.26 1.16 4.80
CA ILE A 183 24.91 2.14 3.76
C ILE A 183 24.67 3.51 4.41
N VAL A 184 23.86 3.57 5.47
CA VAL A 184 23.59 4.84 6.17
C VAL A 184 24.88 5.47 6.66
N GLU A 185 25.75 4.74 7.36
CA GLU A 185 27.04 5.24 7.82
C GLU A 185 27.88 5.83 6.69
N THR A 186 27.86 5.18 5.52
CA THR A 186 28.64 5.61 4.35
C THR A 186 28.09 6.90 3.74
N VAL A 187 26.76 7.04 3.62
CA VAL A 187 26.14 8.15 2.88
C VAL A 187 25.73 9.32 3.78
N LEU A 188 25.69 9.14 5.10
CA LEU A 188 25.23 10.14 6.05
C LEU A 188 25.95 11.51 5.91
N PRO A 189 27.28 11.58 5.72
CA PRO A 189 27.96 12.86 5.52
C PRO A 189 27.47 13.60 4.27
N ALA A 190 27.16 12.87 3.18
CA ALA A 190 26.62 13.45 1.95
C ALA A 190 25.17 13.92 2.12
N ILE A 191 24.38 13.21 2.94
CA ILE A 191 23.01 13.63 3.29
C ILE A 191 23.08 14.91 4.15
N GLU A 192 23.90 14.93 5.21
CA GLU A 192 24.00 16.08 6.12
C GLU A 192 24.47 17.36 5.43
N SER A 193 25.45 17.23 4.53
CA SER A 193 25.95 18.37 3.74
C SER A 193 25.10 18.72 2.52
N LYS A 194 24.11 17.89 2.19
CA LYS A 194 23.29 17.97 0.96
C LYS A 194 24.16 18.04 -0.31
N SER A 195 25.26 17.26 -0.34
CA SER A 195 26.20 17.27 -1.48
C SER A 195 25.90 16.21 -2.53
N GLY A 196 25.02 15.24 -2.22
CA GLY A 196 24.77 14.11 -3.10
C GLY A 196 25.98 13.18 -3.22
N GLY A 197 25.90 12.25 -4.17
CA GLY A 197 27.01 11.33 -4.47
C GLY A 197 26.55 9.98 -4.98
N SER A 198 27.51 9.19 -5.47
CA SER A 198 27.29 7.83 -5.99
C SER A 198 28.11 6.83 -5.20
N PHE A 199 27.48 5.72 -4.79
CA PHE A 199 28.07 4.73 -3.91
C PHE A 199 27.76 3.32 -4.41
N GLU A 200 28.69 2.39 -4.21
CA GLU A 200 28.60 1.02 -4.72
C GLU A 200 28.47 0.01 -3.56
N PHE A 201 27.56 -0.96 -3.73
CA PHE A 201 27.33 -2.02 -2.75
C PHE A 201 27.01 -3.35 -3.44
N THR A 202 27.30 -4.45 -2.77
CA THR A 202 26.80 -5.77 -3.13
C THR A 202 25.60 -6.11 -2.26
N ILE A 203 24.57 -6.72 -2.87
CA ILE A 203 23.32 -7.06 -2.20
C ILE A 203 22.99 -8.53 -2.42
N THR A 204 22.31 -9.13 -1.45
CA THR A 204 21.80 -10.50 -1.53
C THR A 204 20.30 -10.52 -1.20
N ASN A 205 19.62 -11.60 -1.52
CA ASN A 205 18.17 -11.77 -1.25
C ASN A 205 17.82 -11.82 0.26
N CYS A 206 18.81 -11.91 1.12
CA CYS A 206 18.63 -11.79 2.57
C CYS A 206 18.58 -10.34 3.04
N ASP A 207 19.07 -9.40 2.22
CA ASP A 207 19.06 -7.96 2.51
C ASP A 207 17.70 -7.37 2.14
N ARG A 208 16.86 -7.17 3.15
CA ARG A 208 15.48 -6.68 2.99
C ARG A 208 15.37 -5.19 3.27
N SER A 209 14.36 -4.56 2.68
CA SER A 209 13.99 -3.15 2.90
C SER A 209 15.16 -2.18 2.71
N ILE A 210 16.13 -2.54 1.85
CA ILE A 210 17.26 -1.67 1.52
C ILE A 210 16.73 -0.39 0.84
N GLY A 211 17.26 0.76 1.25
CA GLY A 211 16.77 2.09 0.89
C GLY A 211 15.91 2.75 1.97
N ALA A 212 15.12 1.99 2.73
CA ALA A 212 14.19 2.55 3.72
C ALA A 212 14.91 3.35 4.84
N ARG A 213 16.03 2.85 5.36
CA ARG A 213 16.83 3.55 6.38
C ARG A 213 17.41 4.85 5.86
N VAL A 214 17.97 4.84 4.64
CA VAL A 214 18.51 6.05 3.98
C VAL A 214 17.40 7.05 3.72
N SER A 215 16.24 6.60 3.23
CA SER A 215 15.05 7.44 3.06
C SER A 215 14.61 8.11 4.36
N GLY A 216 14.67 7.38 5.49
CA GLY A 216 14.40 7.93 6.81
C GLY A 216 15.37 9.06 7.20
N GLU A 217 16.67 8.90 6.95
CA GLU A 217 17.68 9.91 7.21
C GLU A 217 17.49 11.16 6.32
N ILE A 218 17.18 10.96 5.04
CA ILE A 218 16.86 12.06 4.10
C ILE A 218 15.61 12.81 4.56
N ALA A 219 14.50 12.09 4.82
CA ALA A 219 13.23 12.69 5.19
C ALA A 219 13.30 13.46 6.51
N GLN A 220 14.03 12.94 7.49
CA GLN A 220 14.22 13.59 8.80
C GLN A 220 14.96 14.93 8.68
N ARG A 221 15.95 15.05 7.77
CA ARG A 221 16.77 16.24 7.62
C ARG A 221 16.24 17.23 6.57
N HIS A 222 15.67 16.71 5.48
CA HIS A 222 15.32 17.50 4.29
C HIS A 222 13.82 17.50 3.98
N GLY A 223 12.98 16.80 4.78
CA GLY A 223 11.53 16.77 4.61
C GLY A 223 11.08 16.04 3.34
N ASN A 224 9.86 16.32 2.90
CA ASN A 224 9.21 15.61 1.79
C ASN A 224 9.86 15.82 0.42
N ARG A 225 10.54 16.95 0.20
CA ARG A 225 11.27 17.21 -1.06
C ARG A 225 12.61 16.48 -1.11
N GLY A 226 13.08 15.98 0.02
CA GLY A 226 14.31 15.21 0.09
C GLY A 226 15.52 15.91 -0.49
N MET A 227 16.21 15.25 -1.39
CA MET A 227 17.49 15.66 -1.98
C MET A 227 17.47 15.69 -3.52
N ASP A 228 16.33 16.04 -4.15
CA ASP A 228 16.20 16.02 -5.61
C ASP A 228 17.27 16.87 -6.33
N ASP A 229 17.70 17.97 -5.71
CA ASP A 229 18.76 18.85 -6.25
C ASP A 229 20.18 18.28 -6.14
N ALA A 230 20.37 17.27 -5.27
CA ALA A 230 21.66 16.65 -4.97
C ALA A 230 21.46 15.17 -4.60
N PRO A 231 21.12 14.31 -5.56
CA PRO A 231 20.69 12.95 -5.30
C PRO A 231 21.79 12.07 -4.71
N ILE A 232 21.38 11.15 -3.86
CA ILE A 232 22.18 10.02 -3.39
C ILE A 232 21.87 8.84 -4.31
N ARG A 233 22.86 8.44 -5.10
CA ARG A 233 22.78 7.26 -5.97
C ARG A 233 23.45 6.07 -5.31
N LEU A 234 22.70 4.98 -5.15
CA LEU A 234 23.20 3.71 -4.65
C LEU A 234 23.14 2.68 -5.77
N ASN A 235 24.31 2.19 -6.16
CA ASN A 235 24.45 1.16 -7.19
C ASN A 235 24.69 -0.19 -6.52
N PHE A 236 23.89 -1.17 -6.87
CA PHE A 236 23.96 -2.51 -6.33
C PHE A 236 24.27 -3.54 -7.41
N ASN A 237 25.06 -4.54 -7.03
CA ASN A 237 25.22 -5.74 -7.84
C ASN A 237 24.73 -6.95 -7.04
N GLY A 238 23.81 -7.74 -7.62
CA GLY A 238 23.24 -8.93 -7.01
C GLY A 238 21.70 -8.95 -6.98
N VAL A 239 21.14 -9.66 -6.03
CA VAL A 239 19.71 -9.89 -5.90
C VAL A 239 19.18 -9.23 -4.62
N ALA A 240 18.26 -8.30 -4.72
CA ALA A 240 17.66 -7.68 -3.54
C ALA A 240 16.56 -8.53 -2.91
N GLY A 241 16.52 -8.54 -1.57
CA GLY A 241 15.41 -9.13 -0.82
C GLY A 241 14.12 -8.31 -0.93
N GLN A 242 13.10 -8.73 -0.18
CA GLN A 242 11.78 -8.07 -0.18
C GLN A 242 11.85 -6.59 0.21
N SER A 243 10.96 -5.79 -0.38
CA SER A 243 10.74 -4.37 -0.05
C SER A 243 11.94 -3.48 -0.39
N PHE A 244 12.70 -3.80 -1.44
CA PHE A 244 13.74 -2.93 -1.95
C PHE A 244 13.16 -1.57 -2.34
N GLY A 245 13.76 -0.47 -1.86
CA GLY A 245 13.26 0.88 -2.09
C GLY A 245 11.93 1.18 -1.41
N ALA A 246 11.52 0.42 -0.37
CA ALA A 246 10.33 0.77 0.40
C ALA A 246 10.46 2.18 1.01
N TRP A 247 9.39 2.99 0.87
CA TRP A 247 9.34 4.41 1.29
C TRP A 247 10.44 5.28 0.69
N ASN A 248 10.89 4.96 -0.53
CA ASN A 248 11.93 5.73 -1.20
C ASN A 248 11.60 7.22 -1.22
N ALA A 249 12.53 8.04 -0.76
CA ALA A 249 12.38 9.49 -0.66
C ALA A 249 12.85 10.21 -1.92
N GLY A 250 12.43 11.46 -2.12
CA GLY A 250 12.95 12.32 -3.16
C GLY A 250 14.47 12.46 -3.07
N GLY A 251 15.14 12.34 -4.22
CA GLY A 251 16.59 12.39 -4.31
C GLY A 251 17.34 11.11 -3.89
N LEU A 252 16.64 10.02 -3.56
CA LEU A 252 17.27 8.72 -3.43
C LEU A 252 17.08 7.91 -4.72
N GLU A 253 18.19 7.60 -5.37
CA GLU A 253 18.25 6.82 -6.60
C GLU A 253 18.88 5.45 -6.33
N LEU A 254 18.15 4.38 -6.61
CA LEU A 254 18.58 3.00 -6.38
C LEU A 254 18.71 2.29 -7.72
N TYR A 255 19.89 1.76 -8.00
CA TYR A 255 20.19 1.01 -9.23
C TYR A 255 20.61 -0.40 -8.87
N ILE A 256 20.03 -1.40 -9.53
CA ILE A 256 20.46 -2.79 -9.39
C ILE A 256 20.84 -3.36 -10.77
N GLU A 257 22.06 -3.84 -10.88
CA GLU A 257 22.44 -4.84 -11.87
C GLU A 257 22.15 -6.22 -11.29
N GLY A 258 20.99 -6.77 -11.65
CA GLY A 258 20.41 -7.97 -11.03
C GLY A 258 18.90 -7.93 -10.98
N ASP A 259 18.32 -8.52 -9.94
CA ASP A 259 16.87 -8.57 -9.74
C ASP A 259 16.45 -8.25 -8.28
N ALA A 260 15.14 -8.17 -8.02
CA ALA A 260 14.60 -7.94 -6.69
C ALA A 260 13.33 -8.73 -6.44
N ASN A 261 13.10 -9.08 -5.19
CA ASN A 261 11.92 -9.81 -4.73
C ASN A 261 10.66 -8.94 -4.69
N ASP A 262 9.64 -9.36 -3.93
CA ASP A 262 8.35 -8.69 -3.82
C ASP A 262 8.45 -7.29 -3.18
N TYR A 263 7.42 -6.47 -3.42
CA TYR A 263 7.22 -5.15 -2.80
C TYR A 263 8.28 -4.09 -3.14
N VAL A 264 8.92 -4.16 -4.29
CA VAL A 264 9.82 -3.08 -4.74
C VAL A 264 9.08 -1.75 -4.78
N GLY A 265 9.66 -0.72 -4.19
CA GLY A 265 9.08 0.63 -4.14
C GLY A 265 7.79 0.75 -3.33
N LYS A 266 7.49 -0.20 -2.42
CA LYS A 266 6.31 -0.10 -1.54
C LYS A 266 6.29 1.23 -0.81
N GLY A 267 5.19 2.00 -1.00
CA GLY A 267 5.01 3.29 -0.34
C GLY A 267 6.03 4.36 -0.74
N MET A 268 6.73 4.21 -1.87
CA MET A 268 7.68 5.23 -2.30
C MET A 268 6.99 6.57 -2.54
N ALA A 269 7.66 7.65 -2.19
CA ALA A 269 7.14 9.00 -2.30
C ALA A 269 7.91 9.87 -3.29
N GLY A 270 9.07 9.42 -3.77
CA GLY A 270 9.92 10.14 -4.71
C GLY A 270 11.15 9.34 -5.09
N GLY A 271 12.07 9.98 -5.78
CA GLY A 271 13.32 9.38 -6.23
C GLY A 271 13.13 8.36 -7.37
N LYS A 272 14.12 7.51 -7.57
CA LYS A 272 14.15 6.60 -8.72
C LYS A 272 14.64 5.20 -8.30
N ILE A 273 14.04 4.15 -8.87
CA ILE A 273 14.48 2.77 -8.73
C ILE A 273 14.65 2.20 -10.12
N VAL A 274 15.83 1.70 -10.44
CA VAL A 274 16.20 1.16 -11.75
C VAL A 274 16.75 -0.25 -11.60
N LEU A 275 16.18 -1.20 -12.34
CA LEU A 275 16.66 -2.59 -12.34
C LEU A 275 16.88 -3.06 -13.78
N TYR A 276 18.00 -3.74 -13.99
CA TYR A 276 18.32 -4.36 -15.28
C TYR A 276 19.14 -5.65 -15.06
N PRO A 277 18.97 -6.64 -15.94
CA PRO A 277 19.77 -7.86 -15.85
C PRO A 277 21.27 -7.58 -15.93
N PRO A 278 22.13 -8.46 -15.37
CA PRO A 278 23.56 -8.37 -15.57
C PRO A 278 23.89 -8.23 -17.05
N ARG A 279 24.80 -7.31 -17.39
CA ARG A 279 25.12 -6.98 -18.79
C ARG A 279 25.61 -8.16 -19.61
N GLU A 280 26.15 -9.19 -18.96
CA GLU A 280 26.63 -10.41 -19.59
C GLU A 280 25.53 -11.47 -19.79
N SER A 281 24.29 -11.19 -19.39
CA SER A 281 23.18 -12.13 -19.52
C SER A 281 22.85 -12.39 -20.98
N SER A 282 22.63 -13.67 -21.31
CA SER A 282 22.30 -14.11 -22.66
C SER A 282 20.80 -14.27 -22.93
N PHE A 283 19.95 -14.05 -21.94
CA PHE A 283 18.50 -14.17 -22.06
C PHE A 283 17.84 -12.83 -22.45
N SER A 284 16.66 -12.92 -23.04
CA SER A 284 15.83 -11.74 -23.33
C SER A 284 15.19 -11.22 -22.04
N SER A 285 15.40 -9.93 -21.70
CA SER A 285 14.82 -9.28 -20.52
C SER A 285 13.30 -9.34 -20.53
N ARG A 286 12.66 -9.11 -21.67
CA ARG A 286 11.20 -9.12 -21.82
C ARG A 286 10.52 -10.47 -21.53
N GLU A 287 11.28 -11.56 -21.51
CA GLU A 287 10.79 -12.91 -21.20
C GLU A 287 11.10 -13.33 -19.75
N THR A 288 11.82 -12.50 -19.00
CA THR A 288 12.34 -12.84 -17.67
C THR A 288 11.78 -11.92 -16.62
N SER A 289 11.36 -12.48 -15.47
CA SER A 289 10.94 -11.69 -14.31
C SER A 289 12.16 -11.08 -13.64
N ILE A 290 12.11 -9.75 -13.41
CA ILE A 290 13.19 -9.00 -12.75
C ILE A 290 12.76 -8.43 -11.42
N ILE A 291 11.46 -8.23 -11.20
CA ILE A 291 10.87 -7.82 -9.94
C ILE A 291 9.71 -8.74 -9.57
N GLY A 292 9.53 -8.97 -8.29
CA GLY A 292 8.47 -9.84 -7.77
C GLY A 292 7.09 -9.21 -7.78
N ASN A 293 6.25 -9.65 -6.85
CA ASN A 293 4.84 -9.26 -6.77
C ASN A 293 4.64 -7.95 -5.99
N THR A 294 3.50 -7.30 -6.21
CA THR A 294 2.99 -6.18 -5.40
C THR A 294 3.94 -4.98 -5.39
N CYS A 295 4.69 -4.79 -6.47
CA CYS A 295 5.58 -3.63 -6.60
C CYS A 295 4.79 -2.33 -6.62
N LEU A 296 5.35 -1.27 -6.01
CA LEU A 296 4.74 0.05 -5.85
C LEU A 296 3.43 0.08 -5.06
N TYR A 297 3.18 -0.91 -4.20
CA TYR A 297 2.01 -0.88 -3.34
C TYR A 297 1.91 0.44 -2.58
N GLY A 298 0.87 1.23 -2.88
CA GLY A 298 0.61 2.51 -2.22
C GLY A 298 1.65 3.60 -2.47
N ALA A 299 2.41 3.52 -3.57
CA ALA A 299 3.37 4.56 -3.94
C ALA A 299 2.64 5.87 -4.28
N THR A 300 3.21 7.00 -3.85
CA THR A 300 2.64 8.35 -4.02
C THR A 300 3.44 9.22 -4.98
N GLY A 301 4.62 8.79 -5.40
CA GLY A 301 5.49 9.50 -6.33
C GLY A 301 6.74 8.67 -6.66
N GLY A 302 7.62 9.23 -7.47
CA GLY A 302 8.88 8.60 -7.89
C GLY A 302 8.74 7.77 -9.16
N LYS A 303 9.84 7.12 -9.56
CA LYS A 303 9.94 6.33 -10.80
C LYS A 303 10.47 4.93 -10.53
N LEU A 304 9.85 3.91 -11.18
CA LEU A 304 10.35 2.55 -11.22
C LEU A 304 10.56 2.14 -12.69
N LEU A 305 11.79 1.84 -13.05
CA LEU A 305 12.20 1.43 -14.40
C LEU A 305 12.84 0.03 -14.28
N ALA A 306 12.17 -0.99 -14.80
CA ALA A 306 12.65 -2.37 -14.68
C ALA A 306 12.71 -3.06 -16.04
N ALA A 307 13.93 -3.32 -16.53
CA ALA A 307 14.15 -4.04 -17.79
C ALA A 307 13.91 -5.54 -17.58
N GLY A 308 12.64 -5.92 -17.66
CA GLY A 308 12.12 -7.25 -17.47
C GLY A 308 10.67 -7.23 -17.02
N ARG A 309 10.14 -8.41 -16.71
CA ARG A 309 8.74 -8.56 -16.28
C ARG A 309 8.60 -8.30 -14.78
N ALA A 310 7.50 -7.67 -14.42
CA ALA A 310 7.02 -7.60 -13.03
C ALA A 310 6.13 -8.82 -12.73
N GLY A 311 6.11 -9.25 -11.47
CA GLY A 311 5.16 -10.23 -10.98
C GLY A 311 3.72 -9.71 -10.94
N GLU A 312 2.88 -10.36 -10.14
CA GLU A 312 1.48 -9.98 -9.97
C GLU A 312 1.31 -8.68 -9.19
N ARG A 313 0.20 -7.98 -9.42
CA ARG A 313 -0.20 -6.76 -8.69
C ARG A 313 0.81 -5.60 -8.80
N CYS A 314 1.53 -5.50 -9.91
CA CYS A 314 2.38 -4.33 -10.18
C CYS A 314 1.53 -3.06 -10.26
N GLY A 315 1.93 -1.99 -9.56
CA GLY A 315 1.18 -0.74 -9.50
C GLY A 315 -0.11 -0.78 -8.67
N VAL A 316 -0.31 -1.84 -7.85
CA VAL A 316 -1.47 -1.93 -6.96
C VAL A 316 -1.52 -0.75 -5.99
N ARG A 317 -2.66 -0.05 -5.95
CA ARG A 317 -2.85 1.17 -5.14
C ARG A 317 -1.81 2.27 -5.41
N ASN A 318 -1.18 2.27 -6.57
CA ASN A 318 -0.35 3.40 -6.99
C ASN A 318 -1.19 4.67 -7.08
N SER A 319 -0.71 5.77 -6.54
CA SER A 319 -1.41 7.06 -6.57
C SER A 319 -0.60 8.21 -7.17
N GLY A 320 0.67 7.96 -7.58
CA GLY A 320 1.49 9.02 -8.16
C GLY A 320 2.79 8.58 -8.82
N ALA A 321 3.25 7.35 -8.62
CA ALA A 321 4.50 6.87 -9.21
C ALA A 321 4.37 6.57 -10.72
N HIS A 322 5.47 6.75 -11.44
CA HIS A 322 5.62 6.39 -12.85
C HIS A 322 6.40 5.08 -12.99
N VAL A 323 5.90 4.19 -13.82
CA VAL A 323 6.43 2.83 -13.96
C VAL A 323 6.64 2.48 -15.42
N VAL A 324 7.78 1.86 -15.73
CA VAL A 324 7.99 1.17 -17.00
C VAL A 324 8.53 -0.22 -16.73
N VAL A 325 7.83 -1.24 -17.25
CA VAL A 325 8.21 -2.66 -17.18
C VAL A 325 7.99 -3.33 -18.54
N GLU A 326 8.71 -4.42 -18.82
CA GLU A 326 8.61 -5.13 -20.11
C GLU A 326 7.50 -6.19 -20.14
N GLY A 327 6.82 -6.40 -19.02
CA GLY A 327 5.65 -7.27 -18.88
C GLY A 327 5.14 -7.24 -17.43
N ALA A 328 3.93 -7.74 -17.20
CA ALA A 328 3.35 -7.79 -15.86
C ALA A 328 2.46 -9.04 -15.70
N GLY A 329 2.37 -9.54 -14.46
CA GLY A 329 1.45 -10.61 -14.09
C GLY A 329 0.00 -10.15 -13.93
N ASP A 330 -0.81 -10.98 -13.26
CA ASP A 330 -2.23 -10.70 -12.99
C ASP A 330 -2.41 -9.49 -12.08
N HIS A 331 -3.60 -8.86 -12.14
CA HIS A 331 -4.02 -7.75 -11.28
C HIS A 331 -3.13 -6.48 -11.35
N CYS A 332 -2.41 -6.26 -12.46
CA CYS A 332 -1.65 -5.03 -12.65
C CYS A 332 -2.58 -3.80 -12.57
N CYS A 333 -2.13 -2.71 -11.94
CA CYS A 333 -2.91 -1.47 -11.69
C CYS A 333 -4.19 -1.67 -10.85
N GLU A 334 -4.32 -2.77 -10.09
CA GLU A 334 -5.47 -2.99 -9.21
C GLU A 334 -5.58 -1.87 -8.16
N TYR A 335 -6.77 -1.26 -8.04
CA TYR A 335 -7.04 -0.12 -7.14
C TYR A 335 -6.11 1.10 -7.32
N MET A 336 -5.53 1.29 -8.48
CA MET A 336 -4.72 2.45 -8.80
C MET A 336 -5.58 3.73 -8.76
N THR A 337 -5.08 4.80 -8.16
CA THR A 337 -5.78 6.08 -7.99
C THR A 337 -5.05 7.26 -8.62
N GLY A 338 -3.83 7.08 -9.13
CA GLY A 338 -3.00 8.08 -9.77
C GLY A 338 -1.71 7.50 -10.30
N GLY A 339 -0.87 8.34 -10.91
CA GLY A 339 0.37 7.90 -11.53
C GLY A 339 0.19 7.29 -12.93
N VAL A 340 1.27 6.74 -13.47
CA VAL A 340 1.30 6.16 -14.81
C VAL A 340 2.03 4.82 -14.81
N VAL A 341 1.49 3.83 -15.51
CA VAL A 341 2.15 2.52 -15.70
C VAL A 341 2.26 2.24 -17.19
N ALA A 342 3.47 2.00 -17.70
CA ALA A 342 3.71 1.52 -19.05
C ALA A 342 4.19 0.07 -19.01
N VAL A 343 3.42 -0.83 -19.60
CA VAL A 343 3.78 -2.24 -19.79
C VAL A 343 4.12 -2.45 -21.25
N LEU A 344 5.40 -2.70 -21.54
CA LEU A 344 5.96 -2.81 -22.88
C LEU A 344 5.85 -4.23 -23.44
N GLY A 345 4.87 -5.00 -23.00
CA GLY A 345 4.66 -6.38 -23.43
C GLY A 345 3.43 -6.99 -22.77
N GLU A 346 3.46 -8.33 -22.62
CA GLU A 346 2.33 -9.11 -22.14
C GLU A 346 1.92 -8.78 -20.70
N THR A 347 0.59 -8.79 -20.45
CA THR A 347 0.01 -8.71 -19.11
C THR A 347 -0.77 -9.96 -18.76
N GLY A 348 -0.95 -10.21 -17.45
CA GLY A 348 -1.91 -11.18 -16.94
C GLY A 348 -3.34 -10.66 -16.94
N TYR A 349 -4.23 -11.40 -16.27
CA TYR A 349 -5.67 -11.13 -16.18
C TYR A 349 -6.03 -10.07 -15.14
N ASN A 350 -7.27 -9.60 -15.22
CA ASN A 350 -7.88 -8.66 -14.28
C ASN A 350 -7.14 -7.31 -14.16
N PHE A 351 -6.51 -6.88 -15.25
CA PHE A 351 -5.80 -5.61 -15.32
C PHE A 351 -6.73 -4.43 -15.00
N GLY A 352 -6.29 -3.50 -14.16
CA GLY A 352 -7.02 -2.29 -13.82
C GLY A 352 -8.27 -2.50 -12.95
N ALA A 353 -8.41 -3.66 -12.30
CA ALA A 353 -9.54 -3.93 -11.40
C ALA A 353 -9.62 -2.87 -10.29
N GLY A 354 -10.79 -2.22 -10.15
CA GLY A 354 -10.99 -1.17 -9.14
C GLY A 354 -10.19 0.11 -9.36
N MET A 355 -9.59 0.31 -10.51
CA MET A 355 -8.82 1.51 -10.85
C MET A 355 -9.74 2.73 -10.98
N THR A 356 -9.44 3.80 -10.27
CA THR A 356 -10.26 5.02 -10.21
C THR A 356 -9.52 6.30 -10.61
N GLY A 357 -8.21 6.25 -10.82
CA GLY A 357 -7.40 7.39 -11.24
C GLY A 357 -6.07 6.95 -11.84
N GLY A 358 -5.34 7.90 -12.42
CA GLY A 358 -4.17 7.61 -13.24
C GLY A 358 -4.54 6.95 -14.57
N PHE A 359 -3.55 6.48 -15.29
CA PHE A 359 -3.75 5.75 -16.55
C PHE A 359 -2.59 4.78 -16.81
N ALA A 360 -2.77 3.86 -17.75
CA ALA A 360 -1.72 2.94 -18.13
C ALA A 360 -1.62 2.80 -19.65
N TYR A 361 -0.40 2.50 -20.11
CA TYR A 361 -0.11 2.07 -21.48
C TYR A 361 0.19 0.58 -21.49
N VAL A 362 -0.37 -0.16 -22.41
CA VAL A 362 -0.12 -1.60 -22.58
C VAL A 362 0.14 -1.91 -24.04
N LEU A 363 1.30 -2.46 -24.32
CA LEU A 363 1.62 -2.99 -25.64
C LEU A 363 0.96 -4.36 -25.82
N ASP A 364 0.10 -4.47 -26.84
CA ASP A 364 -0.72 -5.64 -27.15
C ASP A 364 -0.36 -6.17 -28.54
N GLU A 365 0.79 -6.83 -28.65
CA GLU A 365 1.27 -7.41 -29.90
C GLU A 365 0.37 -8.57 -30.36
N ASP A 366 -0.09 -9.41 -29.42
CA ASP A 366 -0.88 -10.61 -29.69
C ASP A 366 -2.39 -10.33 -29.83
N ARG A 367 -2.83 -9.10 -29.60
CA ARG A 367 -4.24 -8.67 -29.62
C ARG A 367 -5.13 -9.43 -28.63
N THR A 368 -4.58 -9.82 -27.49
CA THR A 368 -5.26 -10.57 -26.44
C THR A 368 -5.67 -9.73 -25.22
N PHE A 369 -5.18 -8.48 -25.13
CA PHE A 369 -5.36 -7.65 -23.94
C PHE A 369 -6.84 -7.29 -23.66
N VAL A 370 -7.67 -7.23 -24.69
CA VAL A 370 -9.11 -6.96 -24.55
C VAL A 370 -9.85 -8.02 -23.72
N ASP A 371 -9.31 -9.22 -23.58
CA ASP A 371 -9.85 -10.30 -22.76
C ASP A 371 -9.24 -10.34 -21.35
N LYS A 372 -8.23 -9.52 -21.09
CA LYS A 372 -7.44 -9.54 -19.85
C LYS A 372 -7.75 -8.37 -18.90
N TYR A 373 -8.29 -7.25 -19.40
CA TYR A 373 -8.59 -6.11 -18.56
C TYR A 373 -9.95 -6.23 -17.82
N ASN A 374 -10.07 -5.57 -16.67
CA ASN A 374 -11.33 -5.51 -15.93
C ASN A 374 -12.17 -4.32 -16.40
N SER A 375 -13.20 -4.59 -17.20
CA SER A 375 -14.04 -3.55 -17.81
C SER A 375 -15.04 -2.87 -16.87
N GLU A 376 -15.03 -3.16 -15.57
CA GLU A 376 -16.01 -2.57 -14.62
C GLU A 376 -15.85 -1.04 -14.51
N LEU A 377 -14.64 -0.57 -14.22
CA LEU A 377 -14.34 0.85 -13.98
C LEU A 377 -13.44 1.49 -15.03
N VAL A 378 -12.75 0.70 -15.85
CA VAL A 378 -11.83 1.23 -16.86
C VAL A 378 -12.30 0.98 -18.28
N GLU A 379 -11.79 1.74 -19.21
CA GLU A 379 -12.00 1.60 -20.65
C GLU A 379 -10.69 1.65 -21.40
N LEU A 380 -10.68 1.08 -22.60
CA LEU A 380 -9.54 1.03 -23.51
C LEU A 380 -9.70 2.06 -24.63
N GLN A 381 -8.63 2.76 -24.95
CA GLN A 381 -8.56 3.64 -26.11
C GLN A 381 -7.30 3.36 -26.92
N ARG A 382 -7.37 3.44 -28.25
CA ARG A 382 -6.20 3.40 -29.12
C ARG A 382 -5.51 4.76 -29.14
N ILE A 383 -4.18 4.76 -29.15
CA ILE A 383 -3.37 5.97 -29.23
C ILE A 383 -3.14 6.29 -30.72
N SER A 384 -4.21 6.63 -31.45
CA SER A 384 -4.15 6.80 -32.91
C SER A 384 -4.89 8.02 -33.45
N SER A 385 -5.39 8.91 -32.57
CA SER A 385 -6.16 10.09 -32.95
C SER A 385 -5.43 11.37 -32.56
N GLU A 386 -5.75 12.48 -33.23
CA GLU A 386 -5.23 13.83 -32.87
C GLU A 386 -5.45 14.16 -31.36
N SER A 387 -6.55 13.67 -30.78
CA SER A 387 -6.85 13.87 -29.36
C SER A 387 -5.93 13.08 -28.41
N SER A 388 -5.15 12.11 -28.92
CA SER A 388 -4.22 11.27 -28.16
C SER A 388 -2.74 11.54 -28.47
N GLU A 389 -2.41 12.52 -29.30
CA GLU A 389 -1.04 12.87 -29.67
C GLU A 389 -0.16 13.17 -28.44
N GLY A 390 -0.67 13.91 -27.46
CA GLY A 390 0.02 14.17 -26.20
C GLY A 390 0.35 12.92 -25.42
N TYR A 391 -0.49 11.88 -25.49
CA TYR A 391 -0.23 10.58 -24.88
C TYR A 391 0.83 9.80 -25.61
N ALA A 392 0.86 9.85 -26.94
CA ALA A 392 1.91 9.21 -27.75
C ALA A 392 3.28 9.83 -27.46
N GLN A 393 3.35 11.15 -27.38
CA GLN A 393 4.58 11.85 -27.01
C GLN A 393 5.04 11.49 -25.60
N HIS A 394 4.14 11.50 -24.61
CA HIS A 394 4.44 11.14 -23.24
C HIS A 394 4.93 9.68 -23.12
N LEU A 395 4.27 8.74 -23.81
CA LEU A 395 4.72 7.34 -23.83
C LEU A 395 6.12 7.22 -24.44
N ARG A 396 6.38 7.91 -25.54
CA ARG A 396 7.71 7.91 -26.17
C ARG A 396 8.79 8.41 -25.23
N GLU A 397 8.53 9.52 -24.50
CA GLU A 397 9.45 10.06 -23.50
C GLU A 397 9.72 9.06 -22.37
N MET A 398 8.70 8.37 -21.88
CA MET A 398 8.87 7.31 -20.87
C MET A 398 9.74 6.15 -21.35
N ILE A 399 9.54 5.69 -22.61
CA ILE A 399 10.33 4.59 -23.18
C ILE A 399 11.77 5.04 -23.44
N VAL A 400 12.00 6.28 -23.86
CA VAL A 400 13.36 6.85 -24.03
C VAL A 400 14.10 6.87 -22.69
N GLU A 401 13.50 7.47 -21.65
CA GLU A 401 14.09 7.49 -20.29
C GLU A 401 14.39 6.06 -19.78
N PHE A 402 13.42 5.15 -19.94
CA PHE A 402 13.60 3.76 -19.57
C PHE A 402 14.79 3.10 -20.28
N THR A 403 14.93 3.34 -21.58
CA THR A 403 16.01 2.78 -22.40
C THR A 403 17.38 3.33 -21.99
N GLU A 404 17.45 4.64 -21.74
CA GLU A 404 18.68 5.31 -21.32
C GLU A 404 19.14 4.82 -19.94
N GLU A 405 18.23 4.65 -19.01
CA GLU A 405 18.54 4.26 -17.63
C GLU A 405 18.87 2.75 -17.49
N THR A 406 18.15 1.90 -18.23
CA THR A 406 18.29 0.45 -18.09
C THR A 406 19.22 -0.18 -19.15
N GLY A 407 19.36 0.46 -20.30
CA GLY A 407 20.03 -0.12 -21.47
C GLY A 407 19.25 -1.27 -22.09
N SER A 408 17.91 -1.30 -21.93
CA SER A 408 17.05 -2.33 -22.50
C SER A 408 17.13 -2.37 -24.01
N ALA A 409 17.47 -3.54 -24.56
CA ALA A 409 17.47 -3.75 -26.01
C ALA A 409 16.06 -3.67 -26.59
N TRP A 410 15.05 -4.16 -25.85
CA TRP A 410 13.65 -4.06 -26.23
C TRP A 410 13.15 -2.60 -26.23
N GLY A 411 13.51 -1.83 -25.20
CA GLY A 411 13.23 -0.40 -25.15
C GLY A 411 13.83 0.35 -26.35
N ALA A 412 15.07 0.04 -26.72
CA ALA A 412 15.74 0.64 -27.87
C ALA A 412 15.02 0.30 -29.20
N GLU A 413 14.59 -0.93 -29.38
CA GLU A 413 13.80 -1.36 -30.55
C GLU A 413 12.48 -0.60 -30.66
N LEU A 414 11.77 -0.43 -29.51
CA LEU A 414 10.51 0.33 -29.46
C LEU A 414 10.71 1.81 -29.78
N VAL A 415 11.81 2.43 -29.34
CA VAL A 415 12.13 3.83 -29.63
C VAL A 415 12.45 4.03 -31.11
N GLU A 416 13.26 3.13 -31.70
CA GLU A 416 13.65 3.19 -33.10
C GLU A 416 12.46 3.03 -34.05
N ASN A 417 11.52 2.13 -33.70
CA ASN A 417 10.36 1.79 -34.54
C ASN A 417 9.04 2.28 -33.91
N PHE A 418 9.06 3.39 -33.16
CA PHE A 418 7.93 3.85 -32.36
C PHE A 418 6.65 4.03 -33.18
N ASP A 419 6.74 4.58 -34.38
CA ASP A 419 5.60 4.84 -35.26
C ASP A 419 4.90 3.54 -35.73
N ASP A 420 5.64 2.43 -35.83
CA ASP A 420 5.08 1.12 -36.17
C ASP A 420 4.38 0.47 -34.94
N PHE A 421 4.96 0.64 -33.75
CA PHE A 421 4.43 0.04 -32.52
C PHE A 421 3.28 0.81 -31.88
N ILE A 422 3.21 2.14 -32.04
CA ILE A 422 2.22 2.98 -31.34
C ILE A 422 0.77 2.51 -31.56
N HIS A 423 0.46 1.98 -32.72
CA HIS A 423 -0.86 1.47 -33.08
C HIS A 423 -1.25 0.18 -32.31
N ASN A 424 -0.28 -0.51 -31.72
CA ASN A 424 -0.51 -1.68 -30.89
C ASN A 424 -0.68 -1.32 -29.40
N PHE A 425 -0.45 -0.07 -29.02
CA PHE A 425 -0.66 0.35 -27.64
C PHE A 425 -2.12 0.64 -27.34
N TRP A 426 -2.55 0.18 -26.18
CA TRP A 426 -3.76 0.61 -25.51
C TRP A 426 -3.45 1.66 -24.45
N LEU A 427 -4.27 2.68 -24.40
CA LEU A 427 -4.41 3.56 -23.24
C LEU A 427 -5.54 3.04 -22.37
N VAL A 428 -5.25 2.65 -21.14
CA VAL A 428 -6.21 2.20 -20.14
C VAL A 428 -6.47 3.34 -19.18
N LYS A 429 -7.72 3.76 -19.05
CA LYS A 429 -8.11 4.85 -18.17
C LYS A 429 -9.42 4.60 -17.43
N PRO A 430 -9.66 5.23 -16.26
CA PRO A 430 -10.98 5.21 -15.63
C PRO A 430 -12.06 5.80 -16.56
N LYS A 431 -13.23 5.15 -16.62
CA LYS A 431 -14.38 5.63 -17.41
C LYS A 431 -14.82 7.03 -17.03
N ALA A 432 -14.73 7.37 -15.73
CA ALA A 432 -15.16 8.67 -15.19
C ALA A 432 -14.14 9.81 -15.45
N ALA A 433 -12.92 9.52 -15.93
CA ALA A 433 -11.87 10.52 -16.10
C ALA A 433 -11.80 11.03 -17.55
N SER A 434 -11.63 12.35 -17.74
CA SER A 434 -11.37 12.92 -19.06
C SER A 434 -9.90 12.78 -19.44
N LEU A 435 -9.60 12.54 -20.71
CA LEU A 435 -8.23 12.42 -21.22
C LEU A 435 -7.41 13.68 -20.92
N LYS A 436 -7.97 14.84 -21.19
CA LYS A 436 -7.28 16.11 -21.00
C LYS A 436 -6.83 16.31 -19.55
N GLU A 437 -7.74 16.07 -18.59
CA GLU A 437 -7.44 16.24 -17.17
C GLU A 437 -6.39 15.24 -16.64
N LEU A 438 -6.42 14.00 -17.12
CA LEU A 438 -5.45 12.98 -16.70
C LEU A 438 -4.03 13.38 -17.12
N LEU A 439 -3.84 13.77 -18.37
CA LEU A 439 -2.53 14.16 -18.88
C LEU A 439 -2.02 15.45 -18.23
N GLU A 440 -2.88 16.48 -18.12
CA GLU A 440 -2.53 17.74 -17.45
C GLU A 440 -2.11 17.53 -15.99
N ARG A 441 -2.81 16.69 -15.24
CA ARG A 441 -2.44 16.37 -13.85
C ARG A 441 -1.11 15.63 -13.76
N THR A 442 -0.84 14.73 -14.69
CA THR A 442 0.42 13.97 -14.73
C THR A 442 1.61 14.87 -15.04
N LEU A 443 1.46 15.79 -15.99
CA LEU A 443 2.53 16.74 -16.37
C LEU A 443 2.73 17.86 -15.34
N ALA A 444 1.71 18.18 -14.55
CA ALA A 444 1.77 19.19 -13.49
C ALA A 444 2.28 18.64 -12.14
N ALA A 445 2.29 17.34 -11.95
CA ALA A 445 2.85 16.73 -10.73
C ALA A 445 4.37 16.98 -10.68
N PRO A 446 4.94 17.42 -9.57
CA PRO A 446 6.40 17.48 -9.43
C PRO A 446 6.97 16.08 -9.64
N GLN A 447 7.85 15.97 -10.62
CA GLN A 447 8.54 14.72 -10.99
C GLN A 447 9.52 14.29 -9.92
#